data_90647d20445a7b7727c959dc8b1c1193
#
_entry.id   90647d20445a7b7727c959dc8b1c1193
#
_cell.length_a   1.000
_cell.length_b   1.000
_cell.length_c   1.000
_cell.angle_alpha   90.00
_cell.angle_beta   90.00
_cell.angle_gamma   90.00
#
_symmetry.space_group_name_H-M   'P 1'
#
loop_
_entity.id
_entity.type
_entity.pdbx_description
1 polymer ?
#
loop_
_entity_poly.entity_id
_entity_poly.type
_entity_poly.pdbx_seq_one_letter_code
_entity_poly.pdbx_strand_id
1 'polypeptide(L)'
;MDSYLYWNPRLGEMAAFFITSAPRLVWTVLNPVFVLALVLGLYVLALGRMPNLRRECGAWTWLFALSMFVSAGVTVYYVCLTRAGSMNYVWTGCLIVWFMNIYRTRWGKRITSPRWGLSSGCLIYGIFCGACNEGATIGMAAAFCIMAAVGMLRDRRVGAYV
;
A
#
# COMPACT_ATOMS: atom_id res chain seq x y z
N MET A 1 -25.91 -3.17 11.19
CA MET A 1 -25.18 -1.99 11.65
C MET A 1 -24.50 -2.23 12.99
N ASP A 2 -25.14 -2.97 13.89
CA ASP A 2 -24.62 -3.24 15.24
C ASP A 2 -23.33 -4.05 15.27
N SER A 3 -23.14 -5.02 14.37
CA SER A 3 -21.89 -5.78 14.25
C SER A 3 -20.67 -4.90 13.94
N TYR A 4 -20.88 -3.81 13.21
CA TYR A 4 -19.82 -2.88 12.86
C TYR A 4 -19.34 -2.07 14.06
N LEU A 5 -20.25 -1.61 14.90
CA LEU A 5 -19.95 -0.79 16.08
C LEU A 5 -19.24 -1.58 17.19
N TYR A 6 -19.52 -2.88 17.30
CA TYR A 6 -19.04 -3.72 18.39
C TYR A 6 -17.90 -4.67 18.01
N TRP A 7 -17.71 -4.97 16.70
CA TRP A 7 -16.75 -5.98 16.28
C TRP A 7 -15.55 -5.42 15.56
N ASN A 8 -15.71 -4.44 14.66
CA ASN A 8 -14.57 -4.03 13.82
C ASN A 8 -14.78 -2.64 13.15
N PRO A 9 -14.44 -1.54 13.83
CA PRO A 9 -14.61 -0.18 13.30
C PRO A 9 -13.55 0.20 12.27
N ARG A 10 -13.30 -0.65 11.27
CA ARG A 10 -12.32 -0.38 10.20
C ARG A 10 -12.97 0.35 9.05
N LEU A 11 -12.35 1.45 8.59
CA LEU A 11 -12.81 2.15 7.38
C LEU A 11 -12.77 1.25 6.15
N GLY A 12 -11.83 0.29 6.08
CA GLY A 12 -11.77 -0.73 5.04
C GLY A 12 -13.03 -1.58 4.97
N GLU A 13 -13.61 -1.96 6.11
CA GLU A 13 -14.88 -2.72 6.14
C GLU A 13 -16.09 -1.86 5.78
N MET A 14 -16.10 -0.57 6.12
CA MET A 14 -17.15 0.35 5.63
C MET A 14 -17.09 0.49 4.12
N ALA A 15 -15.91 0.70 3.55
CA ALA A 15 -15.72 0.73 2.11
C ALA A 15 -16.16 -0.62 1.48
N ALA A 16 -15.82 -1.75 2.13
CA ALA A 16 -16.27 -3.08 1.74
C ALA A 16 -17.79 -3.18 1.72
N PHE A 17 -18.48 -2.68 2.74
CA PHE A 17 -19.94 -2.69 2.80
C PHE A 17 -20.57 -1.89 1.64
N PHE A 18 -20.08 -0.70 1.36
CA PHE A 18 -20.56 0.11 0.23
C PHE A 18 -20.31 -0.57 -1.12
N ILE A 19 -19.16 -1.21 -1.30
CA ILE A 19 -18.80 -1.85 -2.57
C ILE A 19 -19.43 -3.25 -2.69
N THR A 20 -19.73 -3.95 -1.59
CA THR A 20 -20.52 -5.19 -1.65
C THR A 20 -21.94 -4.94 -2.12
N SER A 21 -22.46 -3.72 -1.89
CA SER A 21 -23.72 -3.25 -2.44
C SER A 21 -23.60 -2.81 -3.91
N ALA A 22 -22.36 -2.63 -4.43
CA ALA A 22 -22.13 -2.26 -5.81
C ALA A 22 -22.39 -3.43 -6.77
N PRO A 23 -22.73 -3.16 -8.04
CA PRO A 23 -22.90 -4.19 -9.06
C PRO A 23 -21.66 -5.11 -9.14
N ARG A 24 -21.90 -6.40 -9.37
CA ARG A 24 -20.84 -7.42 -9.48
C ARG A 24 -19.74 -6.99 -10.48
N LEU A 25 -20.12 -6.31 -11.55
CA LEU A 25 -19.23 -5.83 -12.59
C LEU A 25 -18.14 -4.88 -12.02
N VAL A 26 -18.51 -3.98 -11.12
CA VAL A 26 -17.57 -3.02 -10.50
C VAL A 26 -16.47 -3.76 -9.76
N TRP A 27 -16.84 -4.76 -8.95
CA TRP A 27 -15.85 -5.57 -8.26
C TRP A 27 -14.98 -6.42 -9.21
N THR A 28 -15.58 -7.01 -10.22
CA THR A 28 -14.86 -7.84 -11.22
C THR A 28 -13.80 -7.07 -11.97
N VAL A 29 -14.04 -5.77 -12.22
CA VAL A 29 -13.06 -4.90 -12.90
C VAL A 29 -12.04 -4.31 -11.93
N LEU A 30 -12.49 -3.77 -10.79
CA LEU A 30 -11.61 -3.08 -9.86
C LEU A 30 -10.65 -4.03 -9.13
N ASN A 31 -11.08 -5.23 -8.78
CA ASN A 31 -10.25 -6.13 -8.00
C ASN A 31 -8.95 -6.54 -8.71
N PRO A 32 -8.95 -6.98 -9.97
CA PRO A 32 -7.70 -7.22 -10.71
C PRO A 32 -6.81 -5.99 -10.83
N VAL A 33 -7.40 -4.80 -10.98
CA VAL A 33 -6.63 -3.54 -11.02
C VAL A 33 -5.91 -3.30 -9.71
N PHE A 34 -6.57 -3.48 -8.57
CA PHE A 34 -5.93 -3.36 -7.26
C PHE A 34 -4.87 -4.43 -7.01
N VAL A 35 -5.08 -5.67 -7.45
CA VAL A 35 -4.07 -6.74 -7.38
C VAL A 35 -2.81 -6.34 -8.17
N LEU A 36 -2.98 -5.93 -9.43
CA LEU A 36 -1.87 -5.49 -10.27
C LEU A 36 -1.16 -4.26 -9.69
N ALA A 37 -1.92 -3.29 -9.18
CA ALA A 37 -1.38 -2.10 -8.54
C ALA A 37 -0.62 -2.45 -7.25
N LEU A 38 -1.08 -3.42 -6.46
CA LEU A 38 -0.38 -3.91 -5.27
C LEU A 38 0.97 -4.54 -5.65
N VAL A 39 0.99 -5.45 -6.63
CA VAL A 39 2.22 -6.11 -7.10
C VAL A 39 3.19 -5.07 -7.67
N LEU A 40 2.69 -4.12 -8.45
CA LEU A 40 3.49 -3.00 -8.96
C LEU A 40 4.06 -2.14 -7.83
N GLY A 41 3.23 -1.83 -6.84
CA GLY A 41 3.64 -1.06 -5.68
C GLY A 41 4.73 -1.76 -4.86
N LEU A 42 4.61 -3.07 -4.65
CA LEU A 42 5.63 -3.90 -4.00
C LEU A 42 6.95 -3.93 -4.80
N TYR A 43 6.86 -4.04 -6.13
CA TYR A 43 8.03 -3.94 -7.01
C TYR A 43 8.74 -2.60 -6.84
N VAL A 44 8.00 -1.49 -6.90
CA VAL A 44 8.55 -0.14 -6.73
C VAL A 44 9.14 0.04 -5.34
N LEU A 45 8.48 -0.47 -4.31
CA LEU A 45 8.96 -0.41 -2.92
C LEU A 45 10.29 -1.13 -2.75
N ALA A 46 10.43 -2.32 -3.35
CA ALA A 46 11.65 -3.12 -3.29
C ALA A 46 12.80 -2.48 -4.08
N LEU A 47 12.55 -2.10 -5.33
CA LEU A 47 13.61 -1.67 -6.26
C LEU A 47 13.80 -0.14 -6.32
N GLY A 48 12.88 0.65 -5.77
CA GLY A 48 12.91 2.11 -5.78
C GLY A 48 12.69 2.74 -7.16
N ARG A 49 12.24 1.97 -8.15
CA ARG A 49 12.01 2.42 -9.53
C ARG A 49 10.86 1.68 -10.18
N MET A 50 10.20 2.31 -11.15
CA MET A 50 9.20 1.66 -11.99
C MET A 50 9.83 0.60 -12.90
N PRO A 51 9.11 -0.51 -13.19
CA PRO A 51 9.59 -1.51 -14.15
C PRO A 51 9.69 -0.90 -15.55
N ASN A 52 10.81 -1.14 -16.22
CA ASN A 52 10.97 -0.75 -17.62
C ASN A 52 10.62 -1.95 -18.51
N LEU A 53 9.37 -2.00 -18.96
CA LEU A 53 8.86 -3.12 -19.77
C LEU A 53 9.49 -3.20 -21.18
N ARG A 54 10.17 -2.14 -21.63
CA ARG A 54 10.88 -2.16 -22.91
C ARG A 54 12.23 -2.89 -22.85
N ARG A 55 12.76 -3.12 -21.64
CA ARG A 55 13.97 -3.89 -21.42
C ARG A 55 13.56 -5.30 -20.98
N GLU A 56 14.04 -6.31 -21.66
CA GLU A 56 13.74 -7.72 -21.36
C GLU A 56 13.92 -8.06 -19.88
N CYS A 57 15.03 -7.62 -19.29
CA CYS A 57 15.30 -7.83 -17.87
C CYS A 57 14.22 -7.22 -16.94
N GLY A 58 13.67 -6.05 -17.30
CA GLY A 58 12.60 -5.41 -16.53
C GLY A 58 11.27 -6.16 -16.65
N ALA A 59 10.95 -6.67 -17.83
CA ALA A 59 9.75 -7.47 -18.07
C ALA A 59 9.80 -8.80 -17.30
N TRP A 60 10.91 -9.52 -17.37
CA TRP A 60 11.11 -10.77 -16.63
C TRP A 60 11.07 -10.60 -15.13
N THR A 61 11.67 -9.54 -14.60
CA THR A 61 11.59 -9.24 -13.15
C THR A 61 10.18 -8.95 -12.71
N TRP A 62 9.41 -8.24 -13.52
CA TRP A 62 7.99 -7.99 -13.27
C TRP A 62 7.15 -9.26 -13.31
N LEU A 63 7.33 -10.10 -14.32
CA LEU A 63 6.66 -11.39 -14.45
C LEU A 63 7.01 -12.32 -13.30
N PHE A 64 8.28 -12.32 -12.87
CA PHE A 64 8.71 -13.08 -11.70
C PHE A 64 8.00 -12.60 -10.43
N ALA A 65 7.96 -11.29 -10.17
CA ALA A 65 7.25 -10.73 -9.01
C ALA A 65 5.75 -11.09 -9.02
N LEU A 66 5.11 -11.04 -10.20
CA LEU A 66 3.72 -11.43 -10.37
C LEU A 66 3.52 -12.94 -10.13
N SER A 67 4.41 -13.78 -10.66
CA SER A 67 4.34 -15.23 -10.48
C SER A 67 4.54 -15.63 -9.03
N MET A 68 5.47 -15.00 -8.31
CA MET A 68 5.68 -15.22 -6.88
C MET A 68 4.44 -14.82 -6.07
N PHE A 69 3.80 -13.71 -6.42
CA PHE A 69 2.55 -13.31 -5.77
C PHE A 69 1.43 -14.34 -5.99
N VAL A 70 1.26 -14.80 -7.23
CA VAL A 70 0.24 -15.81 -7.56
C VAL A 70 0.55 -17.16 -6.92
N SER A 71 1.84 -17.53 -6.83
CA SER A 71 2.29 -18.81 -6.26
C SER A 71 2.25 -18.85 -4.73
N ALA A 72 1.98 -17.74 -4.05
CA ALA A 72 1.92 -17.68 -2.58
C ALA A 72 0.76 -18.49 -1.97
N GLY A 73 0.03 -19.23 -2.78
CA GLY A 73 -0.82 -20.35 -2.40
C GLY A 73 -2.28 -20.00 -2.09
N VAL A 74 -2.97 -20.95 -1.46
CA VAL A 74 -4.42 -20.95 -1.20
C VAL A 74 -4.87 -19.69 -0.43
N THR A 75 -4.04 -19.17 0.48
CA THR A 75 -4.36 -17.99 1.27
C THR A 75 -4.49 -16.75 0.40
N VAL A 76 -3.55 -16.55 -0.54
CA VAL A 76 -3.60 -15.41 -1.48
C VAL A 76 -4.81 -15.55 -2.41
N TYR A 77 -5.08 -16.77 -2.90
CA TYR A 77 -6.25 -17.05 -3.69
C TYR A 77 -7.55 -16.65 -2.95
N TYR A 78 -7.69 -17.09 -1.69
CA TYR A 78 -8.86 -16.77 -0.86
C TYR A 78 -8.99 -15.27 -0.63
N VAL A 79 -7.89 -14.61 -0.27
CA VAL A 79 -7.84 -13.17 -0.01
C VAL A 79 -8.12 -12.36 -1.28
N CYS A 80 -7.63 -12.79 -2.45
CA CYS A 80 -7.83 -12.06 -3.70
C CYS A 80 -9.19 -12.29 -4.34
N LEU A 81 -9.85 -13.44 -4.12
CA LEU A 81 -11.09 -13.80 -4.81
C LEU A 81 -12.35 -13.60 -3.96
N THR A 82 -12.25 -13.49 -2.65
CA THR A 82 -13.40 -13.15 -1.82
C THR A 82 -13.53 -11.62 -1.74
N ARG A 83 -14.76 -11.10 -1.78
CA ARG A 83 -15.00 -9.65 -1.68
C ARG A 83 -14.46 -9.07 -0.37
N ALA A 84 -14.77 -9.69 0.74
CA ALA A 84 -14.30 -9.25 2.06
C ALA A 84 -12.77 -9.33 2.17
N GLY A 85 -12.16 -10.43 1.74
CA GLY A 85 -10.71 -10.59 1.74
C GLY A 85 -10.00 -9.58 0.85
N SER A 86 -10.46 -9.41 -0.39
CA SER A 86 -9.86 -8.45 -1.33
C SER A 86 -9.86 -7.03 -0.76
N MET A 87 -10.95 -6.60 -0.17
CA MET A 87 -11.08 -5.24 0.34
C MET A 87 -10.25 -5.02 1.60
N ASN A 88 -10.31 -5.96 2.54
CA ASN A 88 -9.58 -5.82 3.80
C ASN A 88 -8.06 -5.97 3.63
N TYR A 89 -7.59 -6.73 2.67
CA TYR A 89 -6.16 -7.03 2.55
C TYR A 89 -5.55 -6.50 1.25
N VAL A 90 -6.17 -6.77 0.09
CA VAL A 90 -5.58 -6.38 -1.21
C VAL A 90 -5.69 -4.88 -1.44
N TRP A 91 -6.89 -4.32 -1.31
CA TRP A 91 -7.10 -2.89 -1.58
C TRP A 91 -6.43 -2.03 -0.53
N THR A 92 -6.61 -2.39 0.75
CA THR A 92 -5.93 -1.71 1.85
C THR A 92 -4.42 -1.83 1.75
N GLY A 93 -3.90 -3.03 1.47
CA GLY A 93 -2.47 -3.26 1.25
C GLY A 93 -1.93 -2.45 0.08
N CYS A 94 -2.69 -2.36 -1.01
CA CYS A 94 -2.34 -1.53 -2.15
C CYS A 94 -2.18 -0.05 -1.75
N LEU A 95 -3.16 0.50 -1.03
CA LEU A 95 -3.11 1.89 -0.56
C LEU A 95 -1.91 2.13 0.36
N ILE A 96 -1.65 1.24 1.30
CA ILE A 96 -0.53 1.34 2.24
C ILE A 96 0.82 1.26 1.49
N VAL A 97 0.98 0.32 0.57
CA VAL A 97 2.21 0.16 -0.22
C VAL A 97 2.48 1.40 -1.07
N TRP A 98 1.45 1.97 -1.69
CA TRP A 98 1.61 3.21 -2.46
C TRP A 98 1.90 4.42 -1.56
N PHE A 99 1.33 4.48 -0.38
CA PHE A 99 1.71 5.47 0.62
C PHE A 99 3.20 5.36 0.99
N MET A 100 3.69 4.16 1.27
CA MET A 100 5.11 3.93 1.57
C MET A 100 6.02 4.29 0.38
N ASN A 101 5.57 4.08 -0.85
CA ASN A 101 6.33 4.45 -2.06
C ASN A 101 6.56 5.96 -2.19
N ILE A 102 5.68 6.80 -1.65
CA ILE A 102 5.90 8.25 -1.60
C ILE A 102 7.21 8.56 -0.85
N TYR A 103 7.43 7.89 0.26
CA TYR A 103 8.66 8.07 1.07
C TYR A 103 9.84 7.34 0.42
N ARG A 104 9.65 6.13 -0.07
CA ARG A 104 10.70 5.32 -0.71
C ARG A 104 11.33 6.01 -1.90
N THR A 105 10.54 6.63 -2.76
CA THR A 105 11.02 7.33 -3.97
C THR A 105 11.70 8.67 -3.65
N ARG A 106 11.46 9.21 -2.46
CA ARG A 106 12.08 10.44 -1.95
C ARG A 106 13.25 10.18 -1.02
N TRP A 107 13.48 8.95 -0.64
CA TRP A 107 14.57 8.56 0.26
C TRP A 107 15.92 9.07 -0.26
N GLY A 108 16.65 9.77 0.58
CA GLY A 108 17.95 10.36 0.24
C GLY A 108 17.91 11.62 -0.64
N LYS A 109 16.71 12.11 -1.02
CA LYS A 109 16.57 13.37 -1.76
C LYS A 109 16.41 14.53 -0.78
N ARG A 110 17.20 15.57 -0.96
CA ARG A 110 17.10 16.80 -0.14
C ARG A 110 15.80 17.53 -0.46
N ILE A 111 14.98 17.76 0.56
CA ILE A 111 13.77 18.57 0.43
C ILE A 111 14.21 20.04 0.50
N THR A 112 14.19 20.72 -0.65
CA THR A 112 14.66 22.11 -0.77
C THR A 112 13.61 23.13 -0.38
N SER A 113 12.35 22.77 -0.36
CA SER A 113 11.26 23.65 0.06
C SER A 113 10.08 22.88 0.63
N PRO A 114 9.48 23.32 1.75
CA PRO A 114 8.28 22.71 2.28
C PRO A 114 7.10 22.97 1.32
N ARG A 115 6.54 21.90 0.76
CA ARG A 115 5.31 21.97 -0.04
C ARG A 115 4.12 21.61 0.84
N TRP A 116 3.60 22.59 1.54
CA TRP A 116 2.51 22.41 2.53
C TRP A 116 1.33 21.59 2.00
N GLY A 117 0.88 21.84 0.77
CA GLY A 117 -0.22 21.08 0.18
C GLY A 117 0.10 19.60 -0.01
N LEU A 118 1.34 19.26 -0.34
CA LEU A 118 1.77 17.87 -0.47
C LEU A 118 1.90 17.19 0.90
N SER A 119 2.39 17.91 1.90
CA SER A 119 2.51 17.42 3.28
C SER A 119 1.14 17.15 3.88
N SER A 120 0.18 18.07 3.69
CA SER A 120 -1.21 17.88 4.14
C SER A 120 -1.88 16.70 3.42
N GLY A 121 -1.67 16.57 2.11
CA GLY A 121 -2.17 15.41 1.35
C GLY A 121 -1.59 14.08 1.83
N CYS A 122 -0.30 14.03 2.12
CA CYS A 122 0.35 12.84 2.69
C CYS A 122 -0.18 12.53 4.09
N LEU A 123 -0.45 13.53 4.92
CA LEU A 123 -1.01 13.34 6.25
C LEU A 123 -2.42 12.74 6.18
N ILE A 124 -3.31 13.34 5.35
CA ILE A 124 -4.68 12.82 5.15
C ILE A 124 -4.64 11.39 4.62
N TYR A 125 -3.79 11.12 3.62
CA TYR A 125 -3.64 9.79 3.05
C TYR A 125 -3.10 8.79 4.08
N GLY A 126 -2.14 9.18 4.92
CA GLY A 126 -1.60 8.34 5.99
C GLY A 126 -2.64 8.00 7.06
N ILE A 127 -3.45 8.98 7.48
CA ILE A 127 -4.55 8.77 8.42
C ILE A 127 -5.57 7.78 7.82
N PHE A 128 -5.93 7.97 6.55
CA PHE A 128 -6.85 7.07 5.85
C PHE A 128 -6.30 5.64 5.78
N CYS A 129 -5.04 5.46 5.36
CA CYS A 129 -4.37 4.16 5.32
C CYS A 129 -4.32 3.52 6.71
N GLY A 130 -4.02 4.30 7.74
CA GLY A 130 -3.95 3.85 9.13
C GLY A 130 -5.29 3.35 9.67
N ALA A 131 -6.37 3.97 9.27
CA ALA A 131 -7.72 3.59 9.69
C ALA A 131 -8.29 2.38 8.92
N CYS A 132 -7.64 1.95 7.83
CA CYS A 132 -8.12 0.83 7.02
C CYS A 132 -7.80 -0.55 7.59
N ASN A 133 -6.64 -0.74 8.22
CA ASN A 133 -6.21 -2.04 8.77
C ASN A 133 -5.20 -1.85 9.91
N GLU A 134 -5.56 -2.26 11.11
CA GLU A 134 -4.76 -2.09 12.32
C GLU A 134 -3.40 -2.81 12.26
N GLY A 135 -3.40 -4.08 11.85
CA GLY A 135 -2.17 -4.87 11.75
C GLY A 135 -1.17 -4.28 10.75
N ALA A 136 -1.65 -3.85 9.58
CA ALA A 136 -0.83 -3.21 8.57
C ALA A 136 -0.35 -1.82 9.03
N THR A 137 -1.15 -1.12 9.83
CA THR A 137 -0.79 0.19 10.42
C THR A 137 0.37 0.07 11.38
N ILE A 138 0.36 -0.94 12.25
CA ILE A 138 1.46 -1.21 13.18
C ILE A 138 2.74 -1.51 12.39
N GLY A 139 2.66 -2.37 11.36
CA GLY A 139 3.78 -2.68 10.48
C GLY A 139 4.32 -1.45 9.75
N MET A 140 3.44 -0.59 9.25
CA MET A 140 3.80 0.66 8.60
C MET A 140 4.48 1.63 9.58
N ALA A 141 3.93 1.81 10.77
CA ALA A 141 4.52 2.66 11.81
C ALA A 141 5.91 2.15 12.21
N ALA A 142 6.08 0.84 12.43
CA ALA A 142 7.37 0.24 12.71
C ALA A 142 8.38 0.49 11.57
N ALA A 143 7.98 0.32 10.31
CA ALA A 143 8.82 0.61 9.16
C ALA A 143 9.26 2.07 9.12
N PHE A 144 8.36 3.02 9.38
CA PHE A 144 8.72 4.45 9.45
C PHE A 144 9.66 4.77 10.60
N CYS A 145 9.46 4.18 11.78
CA CYS A 145 10.38 4.34 12.91
C CYS A 145 11.79 3.83 12.56
N ILE A 146 11.89 2.65 11.93
CA ILE A 146 13.16 2.09 11.47
C ILE A 146 13.81 3.00 10.43
N MET A 147 13.05 3.46 9.44
CA MET A 147 13.53 4.39 8.42
C MET A 147 14.03 5.69 9.03
N ALA A 148 13.29 6.28 9.97
CA ALA A 148 13.70 7.48 10.67
C ALA A 148 15.00 7.25 11.47
N ALA A 149 15.09 6.14 12.22
CA ALA A 149 16.29 5.78 12.97
C ALA A 149 17.52 5.60 12.07
N VAL A 150 17.37 4.88 10.95
CA VAL A 150 18.44 4.71 9.96
C VAL A 150 18.83 6.04 9.33
N GLY A 151 17.86 6.92 9.02
CA GLY A 151 18.12 8.27 8.52
C GLY A 151 18.91 9.12 9.52
N MET A 152 18.52 9.09 10.80
CA MET A 152 19.23 9.78 11.87
C MET A 152 20.67 9.30 12.05
N LEU A 153 20.88 7.98 12.02
CA LEU A 153 22.22 7.40 12.17
C LEU A 153 23.11 7.72 10.96
N ARG A 154 22.55 7.74 9.77
CA ARG A 154 23.31 7.99 8.53
C ARG A 154 23.69 9.45 8.34
N ASP A 155 22.76 10.36 8.58
CA ASP A 155 22.96 11.79 8.23
C ASP A 155 23.14 12.70 9.46
N ARG A 156 23.01 12.15 10.68
CA ARG A 156 23.03 12.90 11.97
C ARG A 156 22.12 14.15 11.98
N ARG A 157 21.12 14.21 11.10
CA ARG A 157 20.19 15.35 10.96
C ARG A 157 18.75 14.84 10.86
N VAL A 158 17.99 14.99 11.94
CA VAL A 158 16.58 14.59 12.04
C VAL A 158 15.66 15.46 11.16
N GLY A 159 16.03 16.69 10.88
CA GLY A 159 15.15 17.70 10.29
C GLY A 159 14.91 17.63 8.78
N ALA A 160 15.46 16.63 8.06
CA ALA A 160 15.39 16.59 6.59
C ALA A 160 14.35 15.58 6.05
N TYR A 161 13.68 14.81 6.93
CA TYR A 161 12.83 13.68 6.52
C TYR A 161 11.40 13.70 7.09
N VAL A 162 11.04 14.74 7.84
CA VAL A 162 9.68 14.95 8.38
C VAL A 162 8.92 15.99 7.58
#